data_b66a5c6ddc8a7af286d845dd8014f47a
#
_entry.id   b66a5c6ddc8a7af286d845dd8014f47a
#
_cell.length_a   1.000
_cell.length_b   1.000
_cell.length_c   1.000
_cell.angle_alpha   90.00
_cell.angle_beta   90.00
_cell.angle_gamma   90.00
#
_symmetry.space_group_name_H-M   'P 1'
#
loop_
_entity.id
_entity.type
_entity.pdbx_description
1 polymer ?
#
loop_
_entity_poly.entity_id
_entity_poly.type
_entity_poly.pdbx_seq_one_letter_code
_entity_poly.pdbx_strand_id
1 'polypeptide(L)'
;RAVIFTGAGRGFCAGADLSGGANTFNAENRGPVDPGLDGHRDGGGLFTLRLYESLKPTIAACNSPAVGVGITMQLAMDVRLASEAARYGFVFTRRAIVMEACSSWFLPRLVGPQQALEWVLTGRVFPAEEALAGRLVRSIHKPDELLPAAHALAREIADNTAPVSVALNR
;
A
#
# COMPACT_ATOMS: atom_id res chain seq x y z
N ARG A 1 9.26 -17.51 -3.51
CA ARG A 1 10.26 -17.00 -2.55
C ARG A 1 10.06 -15.50 -2.31
N ALA A 2 9.43 -14.78 -3.23
CA ALA A 2 8.94 -13.42 -3.10
C ALA A 2 7.49 -13.34 -3.60
N VAL A 3 6.74 -12.30 -3.19
CA VAL A 3 5.35 -12.07 -3.62
C VAL A 3 5.28 -10.71 -4.33
N ILE A 4 4.64 -10.69 -5.49
CA ILE A 4 4.39 -9.46 -6.25
C ILE A 4 2.89 -9.18 -6.18
N PHE A 5 2.52 -7.96 -5.79
CA PHE A 5 1.16 -7.44 -5.79
C PHE A 5 0.99 -6.47 -6.95
N THR A 6 -0.01 -6.71 -7.79
CA THR A 6 -0.36 -5.81 -8.89
C THR A 6 -1.87 -5.80 -9.10
N GLY A 7 -2.39 -4.78 -9.76
CA GLY A 7 -3.80 -4.69 -10.09
C GLY A 7 -4.15 -5.39 -11.39
N ALA A 8 -5.35 -5.96 -11.47
CA ALA A 8 -5.92 -6.47 -12.70
C ALA A 8 -6.62 -5.34 -13.47
N GLY A 9 -6.28 -5.17 -14.75
CA GLY A 9 -6.91 -4.16 -15.61
C GLY A 9 -6.47 -2.73 -15.32
N ARG A 10 -7.45 -1.79 -15.27
CA ARG A 10 -7.21 -0.34 -15.27
C ARG A 10 -6.86 0.29 -13.92
N GLY A 11 -6.80 -0.46 -12.83
CA GLY A 11 -6.54 0.07 -11.50
C GLY A 11 -5.66 -0.86 -10.68
N PHE A 12 -4.88 -0.31 -9.76
CA PHE A 12 -4.24 -1.13 -8.74
C PHE A 12 -5.27 -1.47 -7.64
N CYS A 13 -5.79 -0.46 -6.99
CA CYS A 13 -6.89 -0.57 -6.02
C CYS A 13 -7.44 0.83 -5.74
N ALA A 14 -8.73 1.04 -5.96
CA ALA A 14 -9.38 2.34 -5.79
C ALA A 14 -9.83 2.64 -4.36
N GLY A 15 -9.57 1.74 -3.41
CA GLY A 15 -9.98 1.89 -2.01
C GLY A 15 -11.26 1.11 -1.67
N ALA A 16 -11.93 1.53 -0.59
CA ALA A 16 -13.19 0.93 -0.17
C ALA A 16 -14.31 1.19 -1.18
N ASP A 17 -15.22 0.25 -1.30
CA ASP A 17 -16.46 0.44 -2.06
C ASP A 17 -17.35 1.46 -1.34
N LEU A 18 -17.57 2.60 -1.98
CA LEU A 18 -18.38 3.70 -1.44
C LEU A 18 -19.84 3.65 -1.88
N SER A 19 -20.30 2.59 -2.54
CA SER A 19 -21.67 2.44 -3.00
C SER A 19 -22.70 2.46 -1.86
N GLY A 20 -22.29 2.11 -0.63
CA GLY A 20 -23.08 2.21 0.58
C GLY A 20 -23.32 3.65 1.09
N GLY A 21 -22.76 4.67 0.44
CA GLY A 21 -22.91 6.08 0.82
C GLY A 21 -22.51 6.34 2.27
N ALA A 22 -23.33 7.02 3.05
CA ALA A 22 -23.08 7.35 4.46
C ALA A 22 -22.90 6.12 5.36
N ASN A 23 -23.40 4.95 4.94
CA ASN A 23 -23.33 3.72 5.70
C ASN A 23 -22.05 2.90 5.44
N THR A 24 -21.22 3.30 4.48
CA THR A 24 -20.00 2.56 4.08
C THR A 24 -19.07 2.29 5.27
N PHE A 25 -18.95 3.23 6.20
CA PHE A 25 -18.07 3.14 7.36
C PHE A 25 -18.83 2.96 8.68
N ASN A 26 -20.14 2.67 8.63
CA ASN A 26 -20.92 2.44 9.85
C ASN A 26 -20.41 1.18 10.58
N ALA A 27 -20.06 1.34 11.87
CA ALA A 27 -19.55 0.26 12.71
C ALA A 27 -20.56 -0.89 12.90
N GLU A 28 -21.87 -0.59 12.86
CA GLU A 28 -22.94 -1.58 12.99
C GLU A 28 -22.98 -2.57 11.81
N ASN A 29 -22.50 -2.17 10.65
CA ASN A 29 -22.41 -3.01 9.44
C ASN A 29 -21.12 -3.83 9.37
N ARG A 30 -20.22 -3.68 10.34
CA ARG A 30 -19.01 -4.48 10.45
C ARG A 30 -19.36 -5.81 11.08
N GLY A 31 -18.88 -6.91 10.49
CA GLY A 31 -19.03 -8.25 11.04
C GLY A 31 -18.51 -8.36 12.49
N PRO A 32 -18.69 -9.51 13.13
CA PRO A 32 -18.30 -9.71 14.52
C PRO A 32 -16.82 -9.37 14.72
N VAL A 33 -16.54 -8.64 15.80
CA VAL A 33 -15.16 -8.35 16.26
C VAL A 33 -14.50 -9.68 16.61
N ASP A 34 -13.28 -9.91 16.12
CA ASP A 34 -12.48 -11.06 16.51
C ASP A 34 -12.33 -11.06 18.04
N PRO A 35 -12.81 -12.12 18.77
CA PRO A 35 -12.78 -12.16 20.23
C PRO A 35 -11.36 -12.08 20.83
N GLY A 36 -10.32 -12.32 20.02
CA GLY A 36 -8.92 -12.22 20.42
C GLY A 36 -8.31 -10.82 20.31
N LEU A 37 -9.06 -9.82 19.85
CA LEU A 37 -8.57 -8.46 19.68
C LEU A 37 -9.24 -7.50 20.66
N ASP A 38 -8.44 -6.85 21.51
CA ASP A 38 -8.90 -5.74 22.36
C ASP A 38 -9.29 -4.54 21.49
N GLY A 39 -10.57 -4.43 21.16
CA GLY A 39 -11.15 -3.31 20.43
C GLY A 39 -11.29 -3.50 18.91
N HIS A 40 -11.90 -2.52 18.29
CA HIS A 40 -12.17 -2.47 16.86
C HIS A 40 -10.88 -2.18 16.07
N ARG A 41 -10.45 -3.15 15.24
CA ARG A 41 -9.41 -2.92 14.22
C ARG A 41 -10.06 -2.77 12.84
N ASP A 42 -9.53 -1.85 12.05
CA ASP A 42 -9.94 -1.76 10.65
C ASP A 42 -9.41 -2.94 9.84
N GLY A 43 -10.18 -3.41 8.86
CA GLY A 43 -9.79 -4.56 8.02
C GLY A 43 -8.53 -4.30 7.21
N GLY A 44 -8.29 -3.04 6.83
CA GLY A 44 -7.05 -2.61 6.18
C GLY A 44 -5.85 -2.78 7.10
N GLY A 45 -6.00 -2.46 8.39
CA GLY A 45 -4.98 -2.65 9.41
C GLY A 45 -4.61 -4.12 9.61
N LEU A 46 -5.60 -5.01 9.67
CA LEU A 46 -5.36 -6.45 9.78
C LEU A 46 -4.58 -6.98 8.57
N PHE A 47 -4.98 -6.58 7.37
CA PHE A 47 -4.29 -6.97 6.13
C PHE A 47 -2.85 -6.43 6.10
N THR A 48 -2.65 -5.16 6.45
CA THR A 48 -1.34 -4.51 6.47
C THR A 48 -0.39 -5.17 7.47
N LEU A 49 -0.86 -5.50 8.67
CA LEU A 49 -0.08 -6.24 9.66
C LEU A 49 0.28 -7.63 9.17
N ARG A 50 -0.64 -8.32 8.50
CA ARG A 50 -0.36 -9.63 7.90
C ARG A 50 0.70 -9.56 6.80
N LEU A 51 0.73 -8.49 6.01
CA LEU A 51 1.82 -8.24 5.06
C LEU A 51 3.15 -8.00 5.77
N TYR A 52 3.12 -7.18 6.82
CA TYR A 52 4.31 -6.85 7.60
C TYR A 52 4.92 -8.08 8.29
N GLU A 53 4.11 -9.01 8.76
CA GLU A 53 4.52 -10.27 9.39
C GLU A 53 4.94 -11.36 8.39
N SER A 54 4.81 -11.11 7.10
CA SER A 54 5.21 -12.10 6.07
C SER A 54 6.69 -12.40 6.15
N LEU A 55 7.06 -13.67 6.09
CA LEU A 55 8.47 -14.10 5.99
C LEU A 55 9.01 -14.08 4.55
N LYS A 56 8.17 -13.68 3.59
CA LYS A 56 8.55 -13.55 2.18
C LYS A 56 8.59 -12.09 1.79
N PRO A 57 9.62 -11.64 1.06
CA PRO A 57 9.64 -10.30 0.48
C PRO A 57 8.40 -10.00 -0.33
N THR A 58 7.89 -8.80 -0.19
CA THR A 58 6.69 -8.31 -0.85
C THR A 58 7.02 -7.10 -1.72
N ILE A 59 6.58 -7.14 -2.97
CA ILE A 59 6.84 -6.10 -3.97
C ILE A 59 5.50 -5.58 -4.47
N ALA A 60 5.24 -4.29 -4.31
CA ALA A 60 4.14 -3.63 -4.99
C ALA A 60 4.57 -3.23 -6.41
N ALA A 61 3.86 -3.71 -7.41
CA ALA A 61 3.94 -3.25 -8.80
C ALA A 61 2.67 -2.46 -9.11
N CYS A 62 2.66 -1.17 -8.75
CA CYS A 62 1.49 -0.30 -8.85
C CYS A 62 1.28 0.12 -10.31
N ASN A 63 0.40 -0.59 -11.00
CA ASN A 63 0.16 -0.42 -12.44
C ASN A 63 -0.68 0.81 -12.80
N SER A 64 -1.48 1.35 -11.83
CA SER A 64 -2.46 2.40 -12.12
C SER A 64 -2.96 3.01 -10.78
N PRO A 65 -4.10 3.73 -10.70
CA PRO A 65 -4.53 4.38 -9.47
C PRO A 65 -4.55 3.48 -8.23
N ALA A 66 -3.99 4.00 -7.14
CA ALA A 66 -3.97 3.42 -5.81
C ALA A 66 -4.43 4.48 -4.79
N VAL A 67 -5.63 4.34 -4.25
CA VAL A 67 -6.27 5.34 -3.38
C VAL A 67 -6.81 4.67 -2.11
N GLY A 68 -6.81 5.39 -0.99
CA GLY A 68 -7.25 4.83 0.30
C GLY A 68 -6.46 3.57 0.65
N VAL A 69 -7.16 2.44 0.96
CA VAL A 69 -6.48 1.18 1.27
C VAL A 69 -5.58 0.69 0.13
N GLY A 70 -5.84 1.10 -1.11
CA GLY A 70 -5.01 0.75 -2.26
C GLY A 70 -3.58 1.30 -2.18
N ILE A 71 -3.38 2.47 -1.57
CA ILE A 71 -2.04 3.00 -1.31
C ILE A 71 -1.54 2.56 0.07
N THR A 72 -2.40 2.54 1.10
CA THR A 72 -1.94 2.28 2.46
C THR A 72 -1.43 0.86 2.67
N MET A 73 -2.04 -0.14 2.02
CA MET A 73 -1.53 -1.52 2.09
C MET A 73 -0.12 -1.68 1.49
N GLN A 74 0.27 -0.82 0.53
CA GLN A 74 1.61 -0.88 -0.06
C GLN A 74 2.70 -0.39 0.91
N LEU A 75 2.34 0.39 1.94
CA LEU A 75 3.31 0.97 2.87
C LEU A 75 4.05 -0.10 3.69
N ALA A 76 3.40 -1.23 3.97
CA ALA A 76 4.02 -2.35 4.67
C ALA A 76 4.77 -3.33 3.74
N MET A 77 4.70 -3.13 2.43
CA MET A 77 5.46 -3.93 1.47
C MET A 77 6.91 -3.46 1.42
N ASP A 78 7.83 -4.35 1.08
CA ASP A 78 9.27 -4.07 1.16
C ASP A 78 9.73 -3.13 0.04
N VAL A 79 9.24 -3.36 -1.19
CA VAL A 79 9.61 -2.52 -2.35
C VAL A 79 8.35 -2.11 -3.11
N ARG A 80 8.31 -0.87 -3.54
CA ARG A 80 7.23 -0.29 -4.35
C ARG A 80 7.79 0.21 -5.67
N LEU A 81 7.28 -0.35 -6.78
CA LEU A 81 7.51 0.07 -8.14
C LEU A 81 6.21 0.67 -8.70
N ALA A 82 6.32 1.68 -9.52
CA ALA A 82 5.17 2.37 -10.10
C ALA A 82 5.19 2.33 -11.64
N SER A 83 4.02 2.28 -12.24
CA SER A 83 3.85 2.68 -13.64
C SER A 83 3.80 4.20 -13.74
N GLU A 84 4.18 4.77 -14.88
CA GLU A 84 3.94 6.18 -15.24
C GLU A 84 2.45 6.55 -15.14
N ALA A 85 1.55 5.57 -15.33
CA ALA A 85 0.11 5.74 -15.20
C ALA A 85 -0.38 5.75 -13.74
N ALA A 86 0.48 5.43 -12.76
CA ALA A 86 0.07 5.35 -11.37
C ALA A 86 -0.31 6.73 -10.82
N ARG A 87 -1.36 6.74 -9.98
CA ARG A 87 -1.84 7.90 -9.25
C ARG A 87 -2.09 7.47 -7.81
N TYR A 88 -1.67 8.28 -6.88
CA TYR A 88 -1.72 7.97 -5.46
C TYR A 88 -2.57 8.96 -4.69
N GLY A 89 -3.31 8.51 -3.68
CA GLY A 89 -4.13 9.42 -2.88
C GLY A 89 -4.41 8.93 -1.46
N PHE A 90 -3.96 9.72 -0.47
CA PHE A 90 -4.31 9.56 0.95
C PHE A 90 -5.54 10.42 1.25
N VAL A 91 -6.70 10.05 0.69
CA VAL A 91 -7.91 10.89 0.62
C VAL A 91 -8.72 10.98 1.93
N PHE A 92 -8.12 10.65 3.07
CA PHE A 92 -8.79 10.54 4.37
C PHE A 92 -9.54 11.81 4.78
N THR A 93 -8.85 12.93 4.83
CA THR A 93 -9.41 14.22 5.24
C THR A 93 -10.55 14.70 4.35
N ARG A 94 -10.51 14.37 3.06
CA ARG A 94 -11.60 14.65 2.11
C ARG A 94 -12.85 13.79 2.33
N ARG A 95 -12.75 12.76 3.17
CA ARG A 95 -13.84 11.84 3.52
C ARG A 95 -14.21 11.90 5.00
N ALA A 96 -13.69 12.90 5.73
CA ALA A 96 -13.88 13.06 7.18
C ALA A 96 -13.47 11.81 7.99
N ILE A 97 -12.45 11.08 7.51
CA ILE A 97 -11.86 9.92 8.19
C ILE A 97 -10.38 10.19 8.49
N VAL A 98 -9.83 9.43 9.41
CA VAL A 98 -8.42 9.49 9.80
C VAL A 98 -7.59 8.46 9.05
N MET A 99 -6.28 8.52 9.18
CA MET A 99 -5.35 7.53 8.63
C MET A 99 -5.69 6.12 9.13
N GLU A 100 -5.84 5.16 8.20
CA GLU A 100 -6.19 3.76 8.43
C GLU A 100 -5.05 2.83 8.00
N ALA A 101 -5.24 1.51 8.13
CA ALA A 101 -4.31 0.47 7.67
C ALA A 101 -2.86 0.70 8.15
N CYS A 102 -2.69 1.12 9.39
CA CYS A 102 -1.38 1.44 9.99
C CYS A 102 -0.58 2.52 9.24
N SER A 103 -1.23 3.31 8.36
CA SER A 103 -0.55 4.32 7.56
C SER A 103 0.07 5.43 8.40
N SER A 104 -0.50 5.77 9.56
CA SER A 104 0.08 6.72 10.52
C SER A 104 1.45 6.27 11.07
N TRP A 105 1.71 4.97 11.06
CA TRP A 105 3.01 4.40 11.44
C TRP A 105 3.98 4.34 10.26
N PHE A 106 3.55 3.75 9.15
CA PHE A 106 4.43 3.44 8.03
C PHE A 106 4.78 4.68 7.20
N LEU A 107 3.80 5.52 6.85
CA LEU A 107 4.00 6.60 5.89
C LEU A 107 5.10 7.60 6.34
N PRO A 108 5.06 8.16 7.58
CA PRO A 108 6.09 9.11 8.00
C PRO A 108 7.50 8.48 8.11
N ARG A 109 7.59 7.17 8.29
CA ARG A 109 8.87 6.45 8.30
C ARG A 109 9.46 6.24 6.91
N LEU A 110 8.61 6.18 5.89
CA LEU A 110 9.03 6.02 4.50
C LEU A 110 9.43 7.36 3.86
N VAL A 111 8.62 8.40 4.05
CA VAL A 111 8.74 9.66 3.31
C VAL A 111 9.11 10.87 4.16
N GLY A 112 9.24 10.68 5.45
CA GLY A 112 9.40 11.75 6.42
C GLY A 112 8.06 12.40 6.84
N PRO A 113 8.01 13.01 8.03
CA PRO A 113 6.75 13.51 8.60
C PRO A 113 6.15 14.68 7.79
N GLN A 114 6.97 15.56 7.25
CA GLN A 114 6.49 16.73 6.50
C GLN A 114 5.77 16.29 5.21
N GLN A 115 6.37 15.42 4.41
CA GLN A 115 5.76 14.92 3.18
C GLN A 115 4.51 14.06 3.47
N ALA A 116 4.56 13.24 4.52
CA ALA A 116 3.41 12.45 4.95
C ALA A 116 2.21 13.35 5.30
N LEU A 117 2.45 14.39 6.10
CA LEU A 117 1.40 15.33 6.52
C LEU A 117 0.87 16.15 5.34
N GLU A 118 1.71 16.62 4.43
CA GLU A 118 1.25 17.32 3.24
C GLU A 118 0.24 16.47 2.44
N TRP A 119 0.58 15.24 2.13
CA TRP A 119 -0.32 14.36 1.37
C TRP A 119 -1.60 14.01 2.12
N VAL A 120 -1.51 13.74 3.43
CA VAL A 120 -2.67 13.37 4.24
C VAL A 120 -3.60 14.56 4.49
N LEU A 121 -3.05 15.72 4.87
CA LEU A 121 -3.86 16.91 5.20
C LEU A 121 -4.56 17.49 3.97
N THR A 122 -3.90 17.47 2.80
CA THR A 122 -4.52 17.93 1.56
C THR A 122 -5.50 16.89 0.98
N GLY A 123 -5.25 15.61 1.23
CA GLY A 123 -6.02 14.50 0.67
C GLY A 123 -6.03 14.50 -0.87
N ARG A 124 -5.08 15.19 -1.51
CA ARG A 124 -5.00 15.28 -2.97
C ARG A 124 -4.51 13.97 -3.59
N VAL A 125 -4.84 13.78 -4.83
CA VAL A 125 -4.26 12.72 -5.66
C VAL A 125 -3.02 13.31 -6.37
N PHE A 126 -1.94 12.53 -6.42
CA PHE A 126 -0.66 12.94 -6.98
C PHE A 126 -0.08 11.87 -7.92
N PRO A 127 0.77 12.27 -8.87
CA PRO A 127 1.33 11.36 -9.87
C PRO A 127 2.51 10.54 -9.36
N ALA A 128 2.94 9.57 -10.17
CA ALA A 128 4.07 8.69 -9.86
C ALA A 128 5.39 9.44 -9.66
N GLU A 129 5.62 10.51 -10.42
CA GLU A 129 6.81 11.35 -10.34
C GLU A 129 6.95 12.01 -8.96
N GLU A 130 5.84 12.48 -8.41
CA GLU A 130 5.83 13.04 -7.06
C GLU A 130 6.03 11.94 -5.99
N ALA A 131 5.45 10.75 -6.20
CA ALA A 131 5.68 9.60 -5.33
C ALA A 131 7.16 9.18 -5.32
N LEU A 132 7.85 9.27 -6.46
CA LEU A 132 9.29 9.02 -6.57
C LEU A 132 10.11 10.11 -5.87
N ALA A 133 9.81 11.38 -6.13
CA ALA A 133 10.48 12.50 -5.47
C ALA A 133 10.32 12.46 -3.95
N GLY A 134 9.14 12.10 -3.46
CA GLY A 134 8.83 11.89 -2.05
C GLY A 134 9.33 10.55 -1.47
N ARG A 135 10.06 9.73 -2.24
CA ARG A 135 10.61 8.42 -1.82
C ARG A 135 9.54 7.38 -1.43
N LEU A 136 8.31 7.57 -1.85
CA LEU A 136 7.25 6.58 -1.62
C LEU A 136 7.46 5.34 -2.50
N VAL A 137 7.88 5.56 -3.75
CA VAL A 137 8.22 4.48 -4.69
C VAL A 137 9.71 4.54 -5.05
N ARG A 138 10.27 3.37 -5.37
CA ARG A 138 11.68 3.21 -5.73
C ARG A 138 11.98 3.65 -7.16
N SER A 139 11.08 3.34 -8.08
CA SER A 139 11.28 3.59 -9.52
C SER A 139 9.94 3.67 -10.26
N ILE A 140 9.97 4.32 -11.41
CA ILE A 140 8.85 4.43 -12.35
C ILE A 140 9.24 3.70 -13.63
N HIS A 141 8.26 3.02 -14.22
CA HIS A 141 8.42 2.20 -15.42
C HIS A 141 7.28 2.49 -16.39
N LYS A 142 7.50 2.24 -17.68
CA LYS A 142 6.41 2.19 -18.64
C LYS A 142 5.43 1.07 -18.26
N PRO A 143 4.15 1.18 -18.68
CA PRO A 143 3.14 0.20 -18.27
C PRO A 143 3.51 -1.26 -18.61
N ASP A 144 4.13 -1.51 -19.74
CA ASP A 144 4.57 -2.81 -20.22
C ASP A 144 5.88 -3.29 -19.57
N GLU A 145 6.67 -2.40 -19.01
CA GLU A 145 7.95 -2.70 -18.36
C GLU A 145 7.81 -2.94 -16.85
N LEU A 146 6.71 -2.53 -16.21
CA LEU A 146 6.52 -2.60 -14.76
C LEU A 146 6.59 -4.04 -14.22
N LEU A 147 5.78 -4.95 -14.76
CA LEU A 147 5.79 -6.34 -14.30
C LEU A 147 7.11 -7.06 -14.62
N PRO A 148 7.72 -6.91 -15.81
CA PRO A 148 9.08 -7.40 -16.05
C PRO A 148 10.09 -6.93 -15.01
N ALA A 149 10.08 -5.65 -14.62
CA ALA A 149 10.97 -5.11 -13.59
C ALA A 149 10.70 -5.72 -12.19
N ALA A 150 9.42 -5.87 -11.82
CA ALA A 150 9.04 -6.51 -10.56
C ALA A 150 9.48 -7.99 -10.54
N HIS A 151 9.32 -8.71 -11.63
CA HIS A 151 9.77 -10.09 -11.75
C HIS A 151 11.28 -10.22 -11.71
N ALA A 152 12.02 -9.31 -12.36
CA ALA A 152 13.48 -9.29 -12.31
C ALA A 152 13.98 -9.13 -10.87
N LEU A 153 13.41 -8.17 -10.12
CA LEU A 153 13.74 -7.98 -8.70
C LEU A 153 13.38 -9.22 -7.84
N ALA A 154 12.21 -9.81 -8.08
CA ALA A 154 11.78 -11.00 -7.35
C ALA A 154 12.69 -12.21 -7.63
N ARG A 155 13.17 -12.37 -8.87
CA ARG A 155 14.15 -13.41 -9.25
C ARG A 155 15.51 -13.13 -8.63
N GLU A 156 15.99 -11.88 -8.65
CA GLU A 156 17.25 -11.49 -8.00
C GLU A 156 17.25 -11.93 -6.53
N ILE A 157 16.16 -11.67 -5.80
CA ILE A 157 16.00 -12.12 -4.42
C ILE A 157 15.91 -13.67 -4.35
N ALA A 158 15.11 -14.29 -5.22
CA ALA A 158 14.83 -15.72 -5.14
C ALA A 158 16.05 -16.59 -5.47
N ASP A 159 16.84 -16.18 -6.44
CA ASP A 159 17.91 -16.99 -7.00
C ASP A 159 19.26 -16.77 -6.29
N ASN A 160 19.49 -15.55 -5.78
CA ASN A 160 20.79 -15.15 -5.24
C ASN A 160 20.82 -15.05 -3.71
N THR A 161 19.74 -15.39 -2.98
CA THR A 161 19.71 -15.23 -1.53
C THR A 161 19.27 -16.49 -0.78
N ALA A 162 19.72 -16.62 0.48
CA ALA A 162 19.30 -17.68 1.38
C ALA A 162 17.93 -17.33 2.02
N PRO A 163 16.89 -18.18 1.91
CA PRO A 163 15.53 -17.85 2.37
C PRO A 163 15.43 -17.56 3.86
N VAL A 164 16.23 -18.24 4.69
CA VAL A 164 16.25 -17.97 6.15
C VAL A 164 16.83 -16.60 6.43
N SER A 165 17.93 -16.22 5.79
CA SER A 165 18.53 -14.88 5.95
C SER A 165 17.55 -13.78 5.50
N VAL A 166 16.85 -13.98 4.39
CA VAL A 166 15.83 -13.02 3.93
C VAL A 166 14.73 -12.85 4.98
N ALA A 167 14.21 -13.94 5.53
CA ALA A 167 13.16 -13.89 6.55
C ALA A 167 13.61 -13.20 7.86
N LEU A 168 14.89 -13.38 8.26
CA LEU A 168 15.43 -12.78 9.48
C LEU A 168 15.82 -11.31 9.32
N ASN A 169 16.11 -10.85 8.09
CA ASN A 169 16.44 -9.46 7.80
C ASN A 169 15.19 -8.60 7.50
N ARG A 170 14.07 -9.21 7.34
CA ARG A 170 12.81 -8.53 7.09
C ARG A 170 12.07 -8.23 8.39
#